data_194a43875777a02da7d5c59843ac97fd
#
_entry.id   194a43875777a02da7d5c59843ac97fd
#
_cell.length_a   1.000
_cell.length_b   1.000
_cell.length_c   1.000
_cell.angle_alpha   90.00
_cell.angle_beta   90.00
_cell.angle_gamma   90.00
#
_symmetry.space_group_name_H-M   'P 1'
#
loop_
_entity.id
_entity.type
_entity.pdbx_description
1 polymer ?
#
loop_
_entity_poly.entity_id
_entity_poly.type
_entity_poly.pdbx_seq_one_letter_code
_entity_poly.pdbx_strand_id
1 'polypeptide(L)'
;MFSVGIDLVEIKRISKSVNNNKFLQRVFGEEEYIYLEKNNFPIQSVAANFCAKEAFSKALGTGIRGFKLKEVELLRDEKGMPYFKFSGNALKIVTDKDLKFSVSVTHTDEYASAVVISWR
;
A
#
# COMPACT_ATOMS: atom_id res chain seq x y z
N MET A 1 -4.81 -0.97 22.19
CA MET A 1 -4.77 0.40 21.65
C MET A 1 -4.76 0.39 20.14
N PHE A 2 -5.45 1.32 19.54
CA PHE A 2 -5.49 1.44 18.07
C PHE A 2 -4.55 2.54 17.61
N SER A 3 -3.99 2.34 16.43
CA SER A 3 -3.24 3.36 15.71
C SER A 3 -3.89 3.53 14.35
N VAL A 4 -3.82 4.71 13.77
CA VAL A 4 -4.42 5.00 12.48
C VAL A 4 -3.43 5.73 11.59
N GLY A 5 -3.47 5.39 10.30
CA GLY A 5 -2.73 6.10 9.28
C GLY A 5 -3.68 6.46 8.14
N ILE A 6 -3.52 7.63 7.59
CA ILE A 6 -4.31 8.09 6.47
C ILE A 6 -3.39 8.77 5.47
N ASP A 7 -3.67 8.59 4.19
CA ASP A 7 -2.91 9.24 3.14
C ASP A 7 -3.84 9.67 2.01
N LEU A 8 -3.43 10.71 1.30
CA LEU A 8 -4.15 11.24 0.15
C LEU A 8 -3.12 11.58 -0.92
N VAL A 9 -3.32 11.09 -2.12
CA VAL A 9 -2.43 11.39 -3.24
C VAL A 9 -3.22 11.91 -4.43
N GLU A 10 -2.57 12.79 -5.17
CA GLU A 10 -3.10 13.29 -6.43
C GLU A 10 -2.73 12.29 -7.53
N ILE A 11 -3.74 11.76 -8.22
CA ILE A 11 -3.53 10.71 -9.23
C ILE A 11 -2.64 11.22 -10.37
N LYS A 12 -2.78 12.47 -10.76
CA LYS A 12 -1.97 13.09 -11.79
C LYS A 12 -0.46 12.99 -11.49
N ARG A 13 -0.08 13.11 -10.22
CA ARG A 13 1.33 12.99 -9.82
C ARG A 13 1.82 11.55 -9.94
N ILE A 14 0.99 10.60 -9.59
CA ILE A 14 1.33 9.17 -9.72
C ILE A 14 1.43 8.77 -11.19
N SER A 15 0.57 9.32 -12.05
CA SER A 15 0.57 8.98 -13.47
C SER A 15 1.90 9.30 -14.15
N LYS A 16 2.63 10.29 -13.65
CA LYS A 16 3.96 10.63 -14.18
C LYS A 16 4.98 9.54 -13.89
N SER A 17 4.77 8.77 -12.84
CA SER A 17 5.72 7.74 -12.38
C SER A 17 5.36 6.34 -12.90
N VAL A 18 4.13 6.12 -13.37
CA VAL A 18 3.66 4.78 -13.72
C VAL A 18 4.41 4.16 -14.91
N ASN A 19 4.98 4.99 -15.78
CA ASN A 19 5.79 4.53 -16.91
C ASN A 19 7.25 4.29 -16.53
N ASN A 20 7.63 4.58 -15.30
CA ASN A 20 8.98 4.38 -14.80
C ASN A 20 9.07 3.02 -14.13
N ASN A 21 9.71 2.08 -14.81
CA ASN A 21 9.84 0.71 -14.33
C ASN A 21 10.59 0.61 -12.99
N LYS A 22 11.56 1.50 -12.76
CA LYS A 22 12.27 1.54 -11.48
C LYS A 22 11.34 1.92 -10.33
N PHE A 23 10.44 2.88 -10.57
CA PHE A 23 9.44 3.25 -9.58
C PHE A 23 8.53 2.06 -9.25
N LEU A 24 8.00 1.41 -10.27
CA LEU A 24 7.09 0.28 -10.08
C LEU A 24 7.75 -0.86 -9.29
N GLN A 25 9.00 -1.20 -9.64
CA GLN A 25 9.71 -2.28 -8.97
C GLN A 25 10.13 -1.93 -7.54
N ARG A 26 10.37 -0.66 -7.26
CA ARG A 26 10.75 -0.22 -5.93
C ARG A 26 9.56 -0.15 -4.97
N VAL A 27 8.39 0.16 -5.50
CA VAL A 27 7.20 0.41 -4.68
C VAL A 27 6.32 -0.83 -4.51
N PHE A 28 6.20 -1.65 -5.57
CA PHE A 28 5.26 -2.76 -5.57
C PHE A 28 5.97 -4.10 -5.46
N GLY A 29 5.45 -4.96 -4.57
CA GLY A 29 5.97 -6.30 -4.41
C GLY A 29 5.54 -7.21 -5.57
N GLU A 30 6.03 -8.45 -5.57
CA GLU A 30 5.89 -9.35 -6.71
C GLU A 30 4.43 -9.66 -7.06
N GLU A 31 3.63 -10.08 -6.09
CA GLU A 31 2.22 -10.42 -6.34
C GLU A 31 1.40 -9.20 -6.69
N GLU A 32 1.67 -8.10 -6.02
CA GLU A 32 1.02 -6.82 -6.27
C GLU A 32 1.31 -6.32 -7.67
N TYR A 33 2.57 -6.42 -8.09
CA TYR A 33 3.00 -6.04 -9.43
C TYR A 33 2.28 -6.89 -10.49
N ILE A 34 2.24 -8.20 -10.30
CA ILE A 34 1.56 -9.11 -11.23
C ILE A 34 0.09 -8.75 -11.36
N TYR A 35 -0.57 -8.46 -10.25
CA TYR A 35 -1.98 -8.04 -10.26
C TYR A 35 -2.17 -6.75 -11.04
N LEU A 36 -1.32 -5.74 -10.81
CA LEU A 36 -1.42 -4.46 -11.50
C LEU A 36 -1.11 -4.61 -13.00
N GLU A 37 -0.08 -5.38 -13.34
CA GLU A 37 0.31 -5.62 -14.73
C GLU A 37 -0.79 -6.31 -15.51
N LYS A 38 -1.43 -7.29 -14.91
CA LYS A 38 -2.52 -8.06 -15.52
C LYS A 38 -3.69 -7.18 -15.95
N ASN A 39 -3.88 -6.06 -15.25
CA ASN A 39 -4.93 -5.10 -15.53
C ASN A 39 -4.41 -3.85 -16.23
N ASN A 40 -3.21 -3.90 -16.80
CA ASN A 40 -2.56 -2.79 -17.53
C ASN A 40 -2.30 -1.56 -16.65
N PHE A 41 -1.97 -1.77 -15.38
CA PHE A 41 -1.63 -0.70 -14.44
C PHE A 41 -2.68 0.42 -14.42
N PRO A 42 -3.94 0.13 -14.04
CA PRO A 42 -4.94 1.18 -13.94
C PRO A 42 -4.45 2.24 -12.95
N ILE A 43 -4.44 3.49 -13.38
CA ILE A 43 -3.81 4.56 -12.60
C ILE A 43 -4.45 4.74 -11.22
N GLN A 44 -5.77 4.57 -11.12
CA GLN A 44 -6.46 4.65 -9.85
C GLN A 44 -6.01 3.54 -8.89
N SER A 45 -5.80 2.33 -9.42
CA SER A 45 -5.33 1.19 -8.61
C SER A 45 -3.89 1.38 -8.17
N VAL A 46 -3.03 1.85 -9.06
CA VAL A 46 -1.63 2.15 -8.73
C VAL A 46 -1.58 3.19 -7.61
N ALA A 47 -2.35 4.27 -7.76
CA ALA A 47 -2.40 5.34 -6.78
C ALA A 47 -2.97 4.85 -5.44
N ALA A 48 -4.04 4.07 -5.45
CA ALA A 48 -4.65 3.53 -4.23
C ALA A 48 -3.68 2.61 -3.49
N ASN A 49 -2.99 1.74 -4.22
CA ASN A 49 -2.01 0.84 -3.61
C ASN A 49 -0.84 1.60 -3.01
N PHE A 50 -0.32 2.59 -3.73
CA PHE A 50 0.74 3.45 -3.20
C PHE A 50 0.28 4.15 -1.92
N CYS A 51 -0.91 4.70 -1.97
CA CYS A 51 -1.52 5.42 -0.85
C CYS A 51 -1.67 4.54 0.40
N ALA A 52 -2.09 3.28 0.20
CA ALA A 52 -2.25 2.32 1.30
C ALA A 52 -0.93 2.03 1.99
N LYS A 53 0.17 1.96 1.24
CA LYS A 53 1.51 1.72 1.80
C LYS A 53 1.97 2.90 2.66
N GLU A 54 1.70 4.12 2.19
CA GLU A 54 2.00 5.32 2.95
C GLU A 54 1.15 5.39 4.22
N ALA A 55 -0.14 5.07 4.12
CA ALA A 55 -1.03 5.03 5.28
C ALA A 55 -0.59 3.97 6.29
N PHE A 56 -0.12 2.81 5.81
CA PHE A 56 0.46 1.76 6.66
C PHE A 56 1.63 2.33 7.47
N SER A 57 2.55 3.04 6.81
CA SER A 57 3.72 3.60 7.49
C SER A 57 3.33 4.58 8.58
N LYS A 58 2.28 5.36 8.36
CA LYS A 58 1.76 6.28 9.36
C LYS A 58 1.10 5.55 10.53
N ALA A 59 0.35 4.50 10.25
CA ALA A 59 -0.26 3.67 11.30
C ALA A 59 0.80 2.98 12.15
N LEU A 60 1.91 2.59 11.52
CA LEU A 60 3.04 1.99 12.24
C LEU A 60 3.73 2.98 13.17
N GLY A 61 3.62 4.26 12.90
CA GLY A 61 4.15 5.32 13.75
C GLY A 61 5.59 5.72 13.47
N THR A 62 6.26 5.01 12.57
CA THR A 62 7.68 5.23 12.27
C THR A 62 7.94 5.87 10.92
N GLY A 63 6.89 6.01 10.09
CA GLY A 63 7.08 6.32 8.70
C GLY A 63 7.75 5.16 7.97
N ILE A 64 8.31 5.42 6.80
CA ILE A 64 8.97 4.37 6.01
C ILE A 64 10.40 4.21 6.50
N ARG A 65 10.56 3.55 7.65
CA ARG A 65 11.87 3.29 8.25
C ARG A 65 11.99 1.83 8.61
N GLY A 66 13.11 1.23 8.22
CA GLY A 66 13.41 -0.15 8.56
C GLY A 66 12.75 -1.18 7.67
N PHE A 67 12.00 -0.76 6.65
CA PHE A 67 11.41 -1.65 5.67
C PHE A 67 11.29 -0.93 4.32
N LYS A 68 11.04 -1.71 3.27
CA LYS A 68 10.83 -1.20 1.92
C LYS A 68 9.35 -1.26 1.57
N LEU A 69 8.88 -0.29 0.79
CA LEU A 69 7.46 -0.24 0.39
C LEU A 69 7.01 -1.53 -0.30
N LYS A 70 7.87 -2.15 -1.11
CA LYS A 70 7.53 -3.39 -1.81
C LYS A 70 7.31 -4.58 -0.87
N GLU A 71 7.72 -4.46 0.39
CA GLU A 71 7.51 -5.51 1.39
C GLU A 71 6.12 -5.45 2.02
N VAL A 72 5.35 -4.43 1.66
CA VAL A 72 3.98 -4.23 2.15
C VAL A 72 3.06 -4.25 0.94
N GLU A 73 2.62 -5.43 0.54
CA GLU A 73 1.80 -5.57 -0.65
C GLU A 73 0.32 -5.38 -0.32
N LEU A 74 -0.37 -4.59 -1.13
CA LEU A 74 -1.82 -4.48 -1.03
C LEU A 74 -2.44 -5.36 -2.09
N LEU A 75 -3.15 -6.38 -1.66
CA LEU A 75 -3.80 -7.35 -2.51
C LEU A 75 -5.32 -7.29 -2.31
N ARG A 76 -6.05 -7.99 -3.15
CA ARG A 76 -7.51 -8.08 -3.05
C ARG A 76 -7.90 -9.54 -2.91
N ASP A 77 -8.86 -9.84 -2.02
CA ASP A 77 -9.41 -11.19 -1.96
C ASP A 77 -10.43 -11.39 -3.08
N GLU A 78 -11.04 -12.56 -3.12
CA GLU A 78 -12.02 -12.94 -4.16
C GLU A 78 -13.25 -12.05 -4.18
N LYS A 79 -13.54 -11.35 -3.09
CA LYS A 79 -14.66 -10.40 -2.99
C LYS A 79 -14.23 -8.96 -3.28
N GLY A 80 -12.94 -8.77 -3.59
CA GLY A 80 -12.39 -7.44 -3.85
C GLY A 80 -11.96 -6.68 -2.60
N MET A 81 -12.01 -7.30 -1.42
CA MET A 81 -11.61 -6.66 -0.19
C MET A 81 -10.10 -6.51 -0.11
N PRO A 82 -9.58 -5.31 0.15
CA PRO A 82 -8.13 -5.12 0.26
C PRO A 82 -7.58 -5.71 1.54
N TYR A 83 -6.36 -6.24 1.46
CA TYR A 83 -5.63 -6.71 2.62
C TYR A 83 -4.13 -6.61 2.35
N PHE A 84 -3.34 -6.58 3.42
CA PHE A 84 -1.88 -6.52 3.30
C PHE A 84 -1.26 -7.92 3.37
N LYS A 85 -0.23 -8.09 2.54
CA LYS A 85 0.69 -9.22 2.66
C LYS A 85 2.08 -8.65 2.89
N PHE A 86 2.74 -9.15 3.95
CA PHE A 86 4.05 -8.64 4.36
C PHE A 86 5.15 -9.62 4.01
N SER A 87 6.34 -9.09 3.73
CA SER A 87 7.55 -9.87 3.52
C SER A 87 8.73 -9.14 4.12
N GLY A 88 9.89 -9.79 4.14
CA GLY A 88 11.14 -9.16 4.54
C GLY A 88 11.08 -8.48 5.91
N ASN A 89 11.64 -7.28 5.98
CA ASN A 89 11.71 -6.53 7.22
C ASN A 89 10.33 -6.07 7.70
N ALA A 90 9.41 -5.77 6.79
CA ALA A 90 8.05 -5.40 7.18
C ALA A 90 7.37 -6.54 7.93
N LEU A 91 7.51 -7.77 7.44
CA LEU A 91 6.96 -8.94 8.11
C LEU A 91 7.56 -9.11 9.50
N LYS A 92 8.87 -8.93 9.63
CA LYS A 92 9.55 -9.03 10.92
C LYS A 92 9.00 -8.01 11.92
N ILE A 93 8.87 -6.75 11.49
CA ILE A 93 8.35 -5.69 12.36
C ILE A 93 6.94 -6.00 12.83
N VAL A 94 6.07 -6.38 11.90
CA VAL A 94 4.67 -6.69 12.21
C VAL A 94 4.56 -7.88 13.15
N THR A 95 5.36 -8.91 12.93
CA THR A 95 5.36 -10.13 13.76
C THR A 95 5.90 -9.83 15.15
N ASP A 96 7.03 -9.12 15.24
CA ASP A 96 7.67 -8.81 16.53
C ASP A 96 6.76 -7.95 17.41
N LYS A 97 5.99 -7.07 16.81
CA LYS A 97 5.05 -6.19 17.53
C LYS A 97 3.65 -6.79 17.68
N ASP A 98 3.42 -7.97 17.12
CA ASP A 98 2.12 -8.65 17.15
C ASP A 98 1.00 -7.74 16.64
N LEU A 99 1.23 -7.06 15.54
CA LEU A 99 0.27 -6.10 14.97
C LEU A 99 -0.66 -6.74 13.97
N LYS A 100 -1.91 -6.29 14.00
CA LYS A 100 -2.94 -6.62 13.04
C LYS A 100 -3.37 -5.33 12.34
N PHE A 101 -3.87 -5.48 11.12
CA PHE A 101 -4.21 -4.33 10.28
C PHE A 101 -5.54 -4.51 9.58
N SER A 102 -6.21 -3.40 9.39
CA SER A 102 -7.36 -3.30 8.48
C SER A 102 -7.12 -2.10 7.59
N VAL A 103 -7.49 -2.20 6.32
CA VAL A 103 -7.22 -1.16 5.34
C VAL A 103 -8.46 -0.94 4.47
N SER A 104 -8.70 0.33 4.13
CA SER A 104 -9.73 0.71 3.18
C SER A 104 -9.16 1.75 2.24
N VAL A 105 -9.56 1.68 0.97
CA VAL A 105 -9.10 2.61 -0.06
C VAL A 105 -10.29 3.16 -0.81
N THR A 106 -10.14 4.38 -1.32
CA THR A 106 -11.14 5.02 -2.15
C THR A 106 -10.46 5.95 -3.13
N HIS A 107 -11.16 6.31 -4.21
CA HIS A 107 -10.63 7.26 -5.16
C HIS A 107 -11.73 8.00 -5.89
N THR A 108 -11.37 9.16 -6.41
CA THR A 108 -12.11 9.92 -7.41
C THR A 108 -11.28 9.91 -8.69
N ASP A 109 -11.67 10.71 -9.67
CA ASP A 109 -10.85 10.87 -10.89
C ASP A 109 -9.52 11.55 -10.59
N GLU A 110 -9.46 12.38 -9.55
CA GLU A 110 -8.30 13.22 -9.26
C GLU A 110 -7.47 12.74 -8.07
N TYR A 111 -8.08 12.05 -7.12
CA TYR A 111 -7.43 11.69 -5.86
C TYR A 111 -7.65 10.23 -5.50
N ALA A 112 -6.67 9.66 -4.83
CA ALA A 112 -6.82 8.38 -4.13
C ALA A 112 -6.52 8.58 -2.67
N SER A 113 -7.20 7.84 -1.82
CA SER A 113 -7.00 7.91 -0.37
C SER A 113 -7.04 6.52 0.23
N ALA A 114 -6.35 6.36 1.33
CA ALA A 114 -6.35 5.10 2.08
C ALA A 114 -6.34 5.40 3.57
N VAL A 115 -7.01 4.54 4.33
CA VAL A 115 -6.95 4.55 5.78
C VAL A 115 -6.53 3.18 6.26
N VAL A 116 -5.63 3.15 7.24
CA VAL A 116 -5.13 1.91 7.84
C VAL A 116 -5.33 2.02 9.35
N ILE A 117 -5.90 0.97 9.93
CA ILE A 117 -6.04 0.85 11.39
C ILE A 117 -5.14 -0.30 11.82
N SER A 118 -4.39 -0.09 12.89
CA SER A 118 -3.50 -1.08 13.47
C SER A 118 -3.87 -1.32 14.91
N TRP A 119 -3.80 -2.59 15.36
CA TRP A 119 -4.06 -2.97 16.75
C TRP A 119 -3.31 -4.25 17.08
N ARG A 120 -3.33 -4.59 18.35
CA ARG A 120 -2.82 -5.87 18.83
C ARG A 120 -3.93 -6.79 19.27
#